data_6ab50540e7d268bbcf0237bfaaae785a
#
_entry.id   6ab50540e7d268bbcf0237bfaaae785a
#
_cell.length_a   1.000
_cell.length_b   1.000
_cell.length_c   1.000
_cell.angle_alpha   90.00
_cell.angle_beta   90.00
_cell.angle_gamma   90.00
#
_symmetry.space_group_name_H-M   'P 1'
#
loop_
_entity.id
_entity.type
_entity.pdbx_description
1 polymer ?
#
loop_
_entity_poly.entity_id
_entity_poly.type
_entity_poly.pdbx_seq_one_letter_code
_entity_poly.pdbx_strand_id
1 'polypeptide(L)' 'MKNKLLSKKEVADLFSVSIRSVERLAARGRLTKVKIGGCVRFKLKEVQAMMEGEEAKV' A
#
# COMPACT_ATOMS: atom_id res chain seq x y z
N MET A 1 -8.09 -16.83 4.17
CA MET A 1 -6.82 -16.23 4.09
C MET A 1 -6.70 -15.00 4.89
N LYS A 2 -5.71 -14.97 5.69
CA LYS A 2 -5.56 -13.88 6.61
C LYS A 2 -4.84 -12.70 6.05
N ASN A 3 -3.91 -12.94 5.15
CA ASN A 3 -3.08 -11.86 4.63
C ASN A 3 -3.42 -11.63 3.19
N LYS A 4 -4.17 -10.60 2.95
CA LYS A 4 -4.48 -10.24 1.59
C LYS A 4 -3.42 -9.29 1.07
N LEU A 5 -3.02 -9.53 -0.17
CA LEU A 5 -2.03 -8.67 -0.82
C LEU A 5 -2.71 -7.86 -1.91
N LEU A 6 -2.28 -6.61 -2.02
CA LEU A 6 -2.86 -5.68 -2.98
C LEU A 6 -1.83 -5.28 -4.01
N SER A 7 -2.28 -5.08 -5.24
CA SER A 7 -1.41 -4.58 -6.28
C SER A 7 -1.24 -3.07 -6.10
N LYS A 8 -0.27 -2.50 -6.83
CA LYS A 8 -0.08 -1.05 -6.78
C LYS A 8 -1.35 -0.32 -7.17
N LYS A 9 -2.02 -0.83 -8.18
CA LYS A 9 -3.23 -0.19 -8.65
C LYS A 9 -4.31 -0.23 -7.60
N GLU A 10 -4.45 -1.35 -6.93
CA GLU A 10 -5.46 -1.47 -5.88
C GLU A 10 -5.18 -0.51 -4.73
N VAL A 11 -3.92 -0.38 -4.37
CA VAL A 11 -3.54 0.55 -3.30
C VAL A 11 -3.81 1.98 -3.75
N ALA A 12 -3.49 2.30 -4.99
CA ALA A 12 -3.73 3.64 -5.50
C ALA A 12 -5.22 3.97 -5.47
N ASP A 13 -6.04 3.01 -5.83
CA ASP A 13 -7.49 3.22 -5.81
C ASP A 13 -7.98 3.46 -4.40
N LEU A 14 -7.48 2.69 -3.45
CA LEU A 14 -7.89 2.84 -2.06
C LEU A 14 -7.53 4.21 -1.50
N PHE A 15 -6.37 4.70 -1.88
CA PHE A 15 -5.90 6.00 -1.39
C PHE A 15 -6.38 7.15 -2.27
N SER A 16 -6.98 6.84 -3.40
CA SER A 16 -7.40 7.86 -4.38
C SER A 16 -6.22 8.68 -4.85
N VAL A 17 -5.12 8.01 -5.14
CA VAL A 17 -3.92 8.66 -5.65
C VAL A 17 -3.43 7.92 -6.88
N SER A 18 -2.41 8.47 -7.53
CA SER A 18 -1.86 7.81 -8.70
C SER A 18 -0.94 6.67 -8.29
N ILE A 19 -0.69 5.77 -9.24
CA ILE A 19 0.23 4.66 -8.98
C ILE A 19 1.61 5.19 -8.63
N ARG A 20 2.00 6.29 -9.25
CA ARG A 20 3.29 6.88 -8.97
C ARG A 20 3.42 7.29 -7.51
N SER A 21 2.32 7.80 -6.95
CA SER A 21 2.33 8.17 -5.54
C SER A 21 2.54 6.95 -4.65
N VAL A 22 1.93 5.82 -5.03
CA VAL A 22 2.12 4.59 -4.28
C VAL A 22 3.59 4.18 -4.33
N GLU A 23 4.19 4.28 -5.50
CA GLU A 23 5.61 3.93 -5.62
C GLU A 23 6.49 4.82 -4.76
N ARG A 24 6.12 6.08 -4.65
CA ARG A 24 6.85 7.00 -3.78
C ARG A 24 6.75 6.61 -2.33
N LEU A 25 5.55 6.24 -1.90
CA LEU A 25 5.37 5.80 -0.52
C LEU A 25 6.22 4.59 -0.22
N ALA A 26 6.27 3.65 -1.17
CA ALA A 26 7.09 2.47 -0.99
C ALA A 26 8.57 2.83 -0.95
N ALA A 27 8.98 3.76 -1.78
CA ALA A 27 10.38 4.17 -1.82
C ALA A 27 10.80 4.84 -0.53
N ARG A 28 9.86 5.51 0.13
CA ARG A 28 10.15 6.15 1.40
C ARG A 28 10.08 5.21 2.58
N GLY A 29 9.76 3.95 2.33
CA GLY A 29 9.66 2.98 3.40
C GLY A 29 8.35 3.01 4.14
N ARG A 30 7.37 3.74 3.64
CA ARG A 30 6.07 3.81 4.28
C ARG A 30 5.21 2.60 3.97
N LEU A 31 5.48 1.94 2.86
CA LEU A 31 4.81 0.71 2.49
C LEU A 31 5.86 -0.33 2.17
N THR A 32 5.66 -1.54 2.64
CA THR A 32 6.60 -2.62 2.40
C THR A 32 6.21 -3.35 1.12
N LYS A 33 7.14 -3.39 0.18
CA LYS A 33 6.92 -4.13 -1.05
C LYS A 33 7.17 -5.61 -0.83
N VAL A 34 6.26 -6.42 -1.31
CA VAL A 34 6.43 -7.87 -1.29
C VAL A 34 6.53 -8.33 -2.73
N LYS A 35 7.66 -8.93 -3.06
CA LYS A 35 7.87 -9.43 -4.41
C LYS A 35 7.50 -10.89 -4.48
N ILE A 36 6.57 -11.20 -5.36
CA ILE A 36 6.11 -12.57 -5.53
C ILE A 36 6.18 -12.90 -7.01
N GLY A 37 7.16 -13.74 -7.36
CA GLY A 37 7.29 -14.17 -8.73
C GLY A 37 7.44 -13.01 -9.71
N GLY A 38 8.12 -11.95 -9.31
CA GLY A 38 8.30 -10.81 -10.17
C GLY A 38 7.22 -9.76 -10.06
N CYS A 39 6.18 -10.04 -9.30
CA CYS A 39 5.09 -9.08 -9.12
C CYS A 39 5.24 -8.39 -7.78
N VAL A 40 4.95 -7.10 -7.75
CA VAL A 40 5.01 -6.32 -6.52
C VAL A 40 3.63 -6.24 -5.90
N ARG A 41 3.57 -6.52 -4.60
CA ARG A 41 2.31 -6.48 -3.86
C ARG A 41 2.54 -5.77 -2.54
N PHE A 42 1.44 -5.34 -1.93
CA PHE A 42 1.51 -4.66 -0.63
C PHE A 42 0.53 -5.33 0.31
N LYS A 43 0.89 -5.35 1.58
CA LYS A 43 0.05 -6.01 2.58
C LYS A 43 -1.15 -5.13 2.91
N LEU A 44 -2.32 -5.73 2.89
CA LEU A 44 -3.53 -5.00 3.22
C LEU A 44 -3.45 -4.40 4.61
N LYS A 45 -2.87 -5.14 5.52
CA LYS A 45 -2.73 -4.66 6.89
C LYS A 45 -2.00 -3.33 6.97
N GLU A 46 -0.89 -3.22 6.25
CA GLU A 46 -0.12 -1.99 6.24
C GLU A 46 -0.90 -0.85 5.62
N VAL A 47 -1.59 -1.16 4.54
CA VAL A 47 -2.38 -0.15 3.85
C VAL A 47 -3.49 0.37 4.77
N GLN A 48 -4.16 -0.53 5.45
CA GLN A 48 -5.22 -0.12 6.37
C GLN A 48 -4.67 0.70 7.54
N ALA A 49 -3.54 0.27 8.07
CA ALA A 49 -2.94 0.98 9.19
C ALA A 49 -2.55 2.40 8.78
N MET A 50 -2.05 2.55 7.57
CA MET A 50 -1.67 3.86 7.10
C MET A 50 -2.89 4.77 6.94
N MET A 51 -3.97 4.22 6.41
CA MET A 51 -5.18 5.00 6.25
C MET A 51 -5.74 5.44 7.60
N GLU A 52 -5.73 4.53 8.55
CA GLU A 52 -6.24 4.85 9.87
C GLU A 52 -5.34 5.84 10.60
N GLY A 53 -4.05 5.67 10.40
CA GLY A 53 -3.10 6.59 11.01
C GLY A 53 -3.26 8.00 10.49
N GLU A 54 -3.52 8.12 9.20
CA GLU A 54 -3.72 9.43 8.61
C GLU A 54 -4.96 10.10 9.19
N GLU A 55 -6.01 9.33 9.34
CA GLU A 55 -7.23 9.87 9.91
C GLU A 55 -7.05 10.27 11.35
N ALA A 56 -6.30 9.49 12.07
CA ALA A 56 -6.07 9.77 13.49
C ALA A 56 -5.35 11.08 13.68
N LYS A 57 -4.60 11.50 12.71
CA LYS A 57 -3.86 12.74 12.83
C LYS A 57 -4.70 13.97 12.60
N VAL A 58 -5.78 13.81 11.94
CA VAL A 58 -6.69 14.91 11.70
C VAL A 58 -7.54 15.14 12.89
#